data_62a2cc94fb89b5f0833252d48097ac65
#
_entry.id   62a2cc94fb89b5f0833252d48097ac65
#
_cell.length_a   1.000
_cell.length_b   1.000
_cell.length_c   1.000
_cell.angle_alpha   90.00
_cell.angle_beta   90.00
_cell.angle_gamma   90.00
#
_symmetry.space_group_name_H-M   'P 1'
#
loop_
_entity.id
_entity.type
_entity.pdbx_description
1 polymer ?
#
loop_
_entity_poly.entity_id
_entity_poly.type
_entity_poly.pdbx_seq_one_letter_code
_entity_poly.pdbx_strand_id
1 'polypeptide(L)'
;MNDKRIAIAGAGIAGLTTALSLLQLGWKVDVYEQASQLGEVGAGLQISPNGTRILQSLGLENALRQVVSQAQGKEIRMWNTGQRWKLFDLGDDCLSRFGEIGRAHV
;
A
#
# COMPACT_ATOMS: atom_id res chain seq x y z
N MET A 1 22.82 17.39 13.65
CA MET A 1 22.82 16.49 12.48
C MET A 1 22.69 15.06 12.97
N ASN A 2 21.82 14.27 12.36
CA ASN A 2 21.62 12.88 12.74
C ASN A 2 22.61 11.99 11.97
N ASP A 3 23.54 11.36 12.67
CA ASP A 3 24.52 10.45 12.05
C ASP A 3 24.06 8.99 12.04
N LYS A 4 22.83 8.74 12.46
CA LYS A 4 22.28 7.39 12.46
C LYS A 4 22.13 6.89 11.03
N ARG A 5 22.61 5.69 10.81
CA ARG A 5 22.56 5.02 9.52
C ARG A 5 21.97 3.63 9.68
N ILE A 6 21.13 3.24 8.73
CA ILE A 6 20.49 1.94 8.76
C ILE A 6 20.56 1.29 7.40
N ALA A 7 20.73 -0.02 7.38
CA ALA A 7 20.69 -0.83 6.18
C ALA A 7 19.36 -1.60 6.13
N ILE A 8 18.75 -1.60 4.97
CA ILE A 8 17.49 -2.33 4.75
C ILE A 8 17.75 -3.38 3.66
N ALA A 9 17.44 -4.62 3.98
CA ALA A 9 17.54 -5.72 3.03
C ALA A 9 16.18 -5.92 2.37
N GLY A 10 16.09 -5.60 1.09
CA GLY A 10 14.88 -5.70 0.29
C GLY A 10 14.26 -4.36 -0.06
N ALA A 11 13.96 -4.17 -1.34
CA ALA A 11 13.33 -2.96 -1.88
C ALA A 11 11.89 -3.22 -2.34
N GLY A 12 11.18 -4.08 -1.63
CA GLY A 12 9.75 -4.24 -1.78
C GLY A 12 8.98 -3.13 -1.07
N ILE A 13 7.68 -3.26 -0.98
CA ILE A 13 6.81 -2.24 -0.36
C ILE A 13 7.22 -1.96 1.08
N ALA A 14 7.46 -3.01 1.88
CA ALA A 14 7.84 -2.85 3.27
C ALA A 14 9.19 -2.15 3.42
N GLY A 15 10.19 -2.58 2.64
CA GLY A 15 11.53 -2.00 2.68
C GLY A 15 11.56 -0.54 2.25
N LEU A 16 10.90 -0.21 1.15
CA LEU A 16 10.84 1.15 0.64
C LEU A 16 10.02 2.08 1.54
N THR A 17 8.91 1.60 2.11
CA THR A 17 8.11 2.37 3.06
C THR A 17 8.91 2.69 4.32
N THR A 18 9.65 1.70 4.84
CA THR A 18 10.54 1.89 5.98
C THR A 18 11.63 2.90 5.66
N ALA A 19 12.24 2.78 4.49
CA ALA A 19 13.29 3.71 4.05
C ALA A 19 12.79 5.15 4.00
N LEU A 20 11.63 5.39 3.36
CA LEU A 20 11.04 6.72 3.27
C LEU A 20 10.70 7.29 4.66
N SER A 21 10.15 6.46 5.53
CA SER A 21 9.80 6.88 6.89
C SER A 21 11.05 7.30 7.68
N LEU A 22 12.13 6.54 7.58
CA LEU A 22 13.39 6.84 8.26
C LEU A 22 14.07 8.08 7.66
N LEU A 23 14.03 8.26 6.35
CA LEU A 23 14.56 9.44 5.69
C LEU A 23 13.85 10.71 6.16
N GLN A 24 12.54 10.67 6.34
CA GLN A 24 11.78 11.80 6.87
C GLN A 24 12.16 12.13 8.31
N LEU A 25 12.66 11.16 9.06
CA LEU A 25 13.17 11.36 10.44
C LEU A 25 14.64 11.78 10.46
N GLY A 26 15.27 11.97 9.31
CA GLY A 26 16.64 12.43 9.21
C GLY A 26 17.71 11.33 9.27
N TRP A 27 17.32 10.07 9.19
CA TRP A 27 18.27 8.95 9.16
C TRP A 27 18.89 8.81 7.77
N LYS A 28 20.10 8.28 7.73
CA LYS A 28 20.71 7.83 6.48
C LYS A 28 20.32 6.37 6.26
N VAL A 29 19.88 6.04 5.04
CA VAL A 29 19.37 4.71 4.72
C VAL A 29 20.04 4.16 3.49
N ASP A 30 20.53 2.93 3.59
CA ASP A 30 21.02 2.15 2.46
C ASP A 30 20.06 0.98 2.24
N VAL A 31 19.55 0.84 1.01
CA VAL A 31 18.64 -0.25 0.65
C VAL A 31 19.35 -1.21 -0.29
N TYR A 32 19.32 -2.48 0.04
CA TYR A 32 19.96 -3.55 -0.74
C TYR A 32 18.89 -4.47 -1.31
N GLU A 33 18.87 -4.62 -2.63
CA GLU A 33 17.90 -5.43 -3.34
C GLU A 33 18.60 -6.46 -4.23
N GLN A 34 18.16 -7.72 -4.16
CA GLN A 34 18.75 -8.80 -4.94
C GLN A 34 18.37 -8.76 -6.42
N ALA A 35 17.23 -8.17 -6.76
CA ALA A 35 16.80 -8.03 -8.15
C ALA A 35 17.64 -6.97 -8.86
N SER A 36 17.97 -7.22 -10.13
CA SER A 36 18.75 -6.28 -10.95
C SER A 36 17.95 -5.03 -11.32
N GLN A 37 16.63 -5.11 -11.30
CA GLN A 37 15.72 -3.99 -11.57
C GLN A 37 14.55 -4.03 -10.62
N LEU A 38 14.09 -2.84 -10.21
CA LEU A 38 12.83 -2.71 -9.48
C LEU A 38 11.69 -2.83 -10.48
N GLY A 39 10.72 -3.67 -10.17
CA GLY A 39 9.59 -3.90 -11.05
C GLY A 39 8.44 -4.56 -10.31
N GLU A 40 7.31 -4.61 -10.98
CA GLU A 40 6.13 -5.26 -10.44
C GLU A 40 6.28 -6.77 -10.51
N VAL A 41 6.05 -7.43 -9.38
CA VAL A 41 6.05 -8.88 -9.26
C VAL A 41 4.72 -9.29 -8.65
N GLY A 42 4.01 -10.18 -9.35
CA GLY A 42 2.73 -10.69 -8.90
C GLY A 42 1.54 -10.10 -9.67
N ALA A 43 0.35 -10.59 -9.36
CA ALA A 43 -0.86 -10.29 -10.11
C ALA A 43 -1.61 -9.06 -9.60
N GLY A 44 -1.32 -8.59 -8.40
CA GLY A 44 -2.00 -7.43 -7.86
C GLY A 44 -1.73 -7.26 -6.37
N LEU A 45 -2.14 -6.10 -5.87
CA LEU A 45 -1.95 -5.72 -4.48
C LEU A 45 -3.16 -4.95 -4.00
N GLN A 46 -3.58 -5.21 -2.78
CA GLN A 46 -4.62 -4.45 -2.09
C GLN A 46 -4.05 -3.85 -0.82
N ILE A 47 -4.30 -2.58 -0.59
CA ILE A 47 -3.87 -1.86 0.61
C ILE A 47 -5.09 -1.42 1.39
N SER A 48 -5.14 -1.79 2.65
CA SER A 48 -6.21 -1.41 3.58
C SER A 48 -6.09 0.06 4.01
N PRO A 49 -7.14 0.66 4.59
CA PRO A 49 -7.11 2.08 4.98
C PRO A 49 -5.94 2.46 5.89
N ASN A 50 -5.54 1.59 6.80
CA ASN A 50 -4.38 1.84 7.67
C ASN A 50 -3.08 1.99 6.87
N GLY A 51 -2.88 1.16 5.85
CA GLY A 51 -1.71 1.27 4.97
C GLY A 51 -1.78 2.50 4.08
N THR A 52 -2.94 2.80 3.52
CA THR A 52 -3.15 3.98 2.68
C THR A 52 -2.83 5.26 3.46
N ARG A 53 -3.24 5.33 4.72
CA ARG A 53 -2.95 6.48 5.58
C ARG A 53 -1.46 6.70 5.76
N ILE A 54 -0.69 5.63 5.93
CA ILE A 54 0.77 5.71 6.04
C ILE A 54 1.38 6.24 4.74
N LEU A 55 0.96 5.71 3.60
CA LEU A 55 1.45 6.16 2.30
C LEU A 55 1.13 7.63 2.03
N GLN A 56 -0.04 8.10 2.46
CA GLN A 56 -0.40 9.52 2.39
C GLN A 56 0.53 10.37 3.27
N SER A 57 0.83 9.92 4.47
CA SER A 57 1.74 10.64 5.38
C SER A 57 3.15 10.75 4.81
N LEU A 58 3.52 9.86 3.91
CA LEU A 58 4.80 9.89 3.19
C LEU A 58 4.77 10.78 1.94
N GLY A 59 3.65 11.45 1.66
CA GLY A 59 3.51 12.33 0.51
C GLY A 59 3.23 11.63 -0.81
N LEU A 60 2.76 10.38 -0.78
CA LEU A 60 2.56 9.56 -1.98
C LEU A 60 1.14 9.61 -2.55
N GLU A 61 0.25 10.45 -2.03
CA GLU A 61 -1.16 10.47 -2.43
C GLU A 61 -1.34 10.70 -3.93
N ASN A 62 -0.67 11.69 -4.50
CA ASN A 62 -0.81 12.00 -5.92
C ASN A 62 -0.25 10.90 -6.81
N ALA A 63 0.87 10.30 -6.43
CA ALA A 63 1.47 9.19 -7.16
C ALA A 63 0.55 7.95 -7.13
N LEU A 64 -0.05 7.68 -5.97
CA LEU A 64 -0.97 6.55 -5.82
C LEU A 64 -2.22 6.72 -6.67
N ARG A 65 -2.80 7.90 -6.74
CA ARG A 65 -4.01 8.15 -7.53
C ARG A 65 -3.86 7.81 -9.00
N GLN A 66 -2.66 7.87 -9.52
CA GLN A 66 -2.38 7.57 -10.93
C GLN A 66 -2.34 6.09 -11.25
N VAL A 67 -2.05 5.24 -10.25
CA VAL A 67 -1.80 3.80 -10.47
C VAL A 67 -2.78 2.89 -9.74
N VAL A 68 -3.61 3.41 -8.85
CA VAL A 68 -4.49 2.57 -8.05
C VAL A 68 -5.97 2.90 -8.26
N SER A 69 -6.79 1.89 -8.05
CA SER A 69 -8.24 2.02 -8.00
C SER A 69 -8.73 2.01 -6.57
N GLN A 70 -9.78 2.74 -6.31
CA GLN A 70 -10.43 2.76 -5.01
C GLN A 70 -11.24 1.48 -4.83
N ALA A 71 -10.97 0.75 -3.75
CA ALA A 71 -11.72 -0.46 -3.44
C ALA A 71 -13.10 -0.08 -2.89
N GLN A 72 -14.17 -0.66 -3.46
CA GLN A 72 -15.54 -0.29 -3.09
C GLN A 72 -16.24 -1.33 -2.24
N GLY A 73 -15.85 -2.59 -2.34
CA GLY A 73 -16.49 -3.62 -1.57
C GLY A 73 -15.83 -4.97 -1.74
N LYS A 74 -16.28 -5.90 -0.94
CA LYS A 74 -15.86 -7.29 -1.01
C LYS A 74 -17.08 -8.19 -1.04
N GLU A 75 -17.12 -9.10 -2.00
CA GLU A 75 -18.22 -10.03 -2.16
C GLU A 75 -17.72 -11.46 -2.39
N ILE A 76 -18.54 -12.41 -2.07
CA ILE A 76 -18.32 -13.82 -2.42
C ILE A 76 -19.30 -14.18 -3.53
N ARG A 77 -18.80 -14.87 -4.54
CA ARG A 77 -19.61 -15.35 -5.66
C ARG A 77 -19.48 -16.87 -5.77
N MET A 78 -20.62 -17.54 -5.94
CA MET A 78 -20.63 -18.97 -6.23
C MET A 78 -20.22 -19.24 -7.68
N TRP A 79 -19.27 -20.13 -7.87
CA TRP A 79 -18.71 -20.43 -9.18
C TRP A 79 -19.73 -21.08 -10.16
N ASN A 80 -20.69 -21.83 -9.62
CA ASN A 80 -21.64 -22.62 -10.41
C ASN A 80 -22.95 -21.91 -10.71
N THR A 81 -23.38 -20.95 -9.88
CA THR A 81 -24.65 -20.26 -10.02
C THR A 81 -24.52 -18.76 -10.31
N GLY A 82 -23.33 -18.19 -10.04
CA GLY A 82 -23.11 -16.75 -10.11
C GLY A 82 -23.73 -15.95 -8.97
N GLN A 83 -24.38 -16.63 -8.00
CA GLN A 83 -24.97 -15.96 -6.83
C GLN A 83 -23.88 -15.24 -6.05
N ARG A 84 -24.19 -14.01 -5.61
CA ARG A 84 -23.24 -13.12 -4.93
C ARG A 84 -23.77 -12.69 -3.57
N TRP A 85 -22.83 -12.58 -2.62
CA TRP A 85 -23.09 -11.98 -1.32
C TRP A 85 -22.08 -10.88 -1.06
N LYS A 86 -22.54 -9.67 -0.78
CA LYS A 86 -21.70 -8.56 -0.37
C LYS A 86 -21.30 -8.77 1.09
N LEU A 87 -20.01 -8.88 1.36
CA LEU A 87 -19.50 -9.06 2.72
C LEU A 87 -19.45 -7.73 3.46
N PHE A 88 -18.90 -6.70 2.84
CA PHE A 88 -18.84 -5.36 3.40
C PHE A 88 -18.50 -4.34 2.32
N ASP A 89 -18.80 -3.09 2.64
CA ASP A 89 -18.49 -1.93 1.81
C ASP A 89 -17.11 -1.40 2.20
N LEU A 90 -16.22 -1.25 1.23
CA LEU A 90 -14.88 -0.72 1.44
C LEU A 90 -14.77 0.76 1.06
N GLY A 91 -15.82 1.34 0.48
CA GLY A 91 -15.87 2.75 0.11
C GLY A 91 -16.35 3.62 1.27
N ASP A 92 -17.64 4.00 1.23
CA ASP A 92 -18.21 4.96 2.19
C ASP A 92 -18.13 4.48 3.64
N ASP A 93 -18.35 3.19 3.89
CA ASP A 93 -18.28 2.63 5.24
C ASP A 93 -16.86 2.73 5.81
N CYS A 94 -15.85 2.40 5.02
CA CYS A 94 -14.46 2.56 5.44
C CYS A 94 -14.10 4.02 5.68
N LEU A 95 -14.56 4.93 4.81
CA LEU A 95 -14.30 6.35 4.97
C LEU A 95 -14.91 6.89 6.27
N SER A 96 -16.14 6.49 6.60
CA SER A 96 -16.81 6.95 7.82
C SER A 96 -16.19 6.34 9.09
N ARG A 97 -15.74 5.09 9.04
CA ARG A 97 -15.20 4.38 10.21
C ARG A 97 -13.73 4.65 10.45
N PHE A 98 -12.93 4.77 9.39
CA PHE A 98 -11.47 4.83 9.48
C PHE A 98 -10.88 6.12 8.92
N GLY A 99 -11.71 7.00 8.32
CA GLY A 99 -11.26 8.25 7.71
C GLY A 99 -10.44 8.06 6.44
N GLU A 100 -10.41 6.86 5.88
CA GLU A 100 -9.65 6.53 4.68
C GLU A 100 -10.26 5.34 3.95
N ILE A 101 -9.95 5.21 2.69
CA ILE A 101 -10.41 4.13 1.82
C ILE A 101 -9.20 3.30 1.37
N GLY A 102 -9.39 1.97 1.32
CA GLY A 102 -8.39 1.08 0.77
C GLY A 102 -8.16 1.28 -0.72
N ARG A 103 -6.99 0.91 -1.20
CA ARG A 103 -6.59 1.02 -2.61
C ARG A 103 -6.22 -0.35 -3.15
N ALA A 104 -6.37 -0.53 -4.45
CA ALA A 104 -5.98 -1.76 -5.13
C ALA A 104 -5.28 -1.44 -6.44
N HIS A 105 -4.25 -2.22 -6.77
CA HIS A 105 -3.53 -2.17 -8.04
C HIS A 105 -3.42 -3.59 -8.59
N VAL A 106 -3.73 -3.76 -9.84
CA VAL A 106 -3.68 -5.06 -10.53
C VAL A 106 -2.74 -4.97 -11.73
#